data_6664a39eb3ca3aca2ca4357de678ea38
#
_entry.id   6664a39eb3ca3aca2ca4357de678ea38
#
_cell.length_a   1.000
_cell.length_b   1.000
_cell.length_c   1.000
_cell.angle_alpha   90.00
_cell.angle_beta   90.00
_cell.angle_gamma   90.00
#
_symmetry.space_group_name_H-M   'P 1'
#
loop_
_entity.id
_entity.type
_entity.pdbx_description
1 polymer ?
#
loop_
_entity_poly.entity_id
_entity_poly.type
_entity_poly.pdbx_seq_one_letter_code
_entity_poly.pdbx_strand_id
1 'polypeptide(L)'
;MNNTKDVLVGYSNTALWLIFAAFALSVAFGKTGLGHRIAYYLVRAFGSTTLRLGYVTAFLDMILSPATPSNTARAAGIVYPINLSIAEAVGSYPGETAKKAGAYLLQNGYFATKVTSFFFATAMAPNLLALDFITKLTGVTLNWAQWALAMFVPGFIMLMLIPLIGYMYERPSVKDIDNKKIAADGLAELGPMKASEKGLIAIALLAIVGWILPTFDVTLNATAVAIVAMLATFVFGIITWDDLLKTKAAWNTLIWFGGILGLSSALTKGKFFEWLAKYLETHMNFGLDPFMMLILISIVSVAVRYFFASGTAYISAMLPVFLILGVNAGVDPTLLAFILIGTNSYGGSVTHYGAAPGPIIFSAGYNNVKDWWTVGLISALVCLVLNYVIGIPWWKITGFM
;
A
#
# COMPACT_ATOMS: atom_id res chain seq x y z
N MET A 1 16.22 22.21 -20.00
CA MET A 1 16.46 20.80 -20.38
C MET A 1 17.06 20.81 -21.78
N ASN A 2 18.37 20.74 -21.89
CA ASN A 2 19.03 20.86 -23.19
C ASN A 2 19.56 19.53 -23.75
N ASN A 3 19.28 18.40 -23.09
CA ASN A 3 19.81 17.11 -23.52
C ASN A 3 18.76 16.00 -23.28
N THR A 4 18.58 15.14 -24.28
CA THR A 4 17.69 13.96 -24.21
C THR A 4 18.04 13.04 -23.02
N LYS A 5 19.32 12.96 -22.65
CA LYS A 5 19.77 12.21 -21.47
C LYS A 5 19.13 12.69 -20.17
N ASP A 6 18.91 14.00 -20.02
CA ASP A 6 18.28 14.56 -18.81
C ASP A 6 16.79 14.22 -18.73
N VAL A 7 16.12 14.08 -19.88
CA VAL A 7 14.71 13.69 -19.93
C VAL A 7 14.55 12.20 -19.62
N LEU A 8 15.47 11.36 -20.10
CA LEU A 8 15.39 9.91 -19.99
C LEU A 8 16.02 9.35 -18.69
N VAL A 9 16.67 10.18 -17.89
CA VAL A 9 17.36 9.72 -16.65
C VAL A 9 16.44 9.00 -15.69
N GLY A 10 15.15 9.35 -15.63
CA GLY A 10 14.16 8.69 -14.80
C GLY A 10 13.93 7.23 -15.18
N TYR A 11 14.10 6.88 -16.45
CA TYR A 11 13.96 5.50 -16.93
C TYR A 11 15.17 4.62 -16.60
N SER A 12 16.28 5.22 -16.16
CA SER A 12 17.44 4.50 -15.63
C SER A 12 17.37 4.29 -14.11
N ASN A 13 16.33 4.80 -13.45
CA ASN A 13 16.17 4.68 -12.01
C ASN A 13 15.82 3.22 -11.63
N THR A 14 16.59 2.64 -10.70
CA THR A 14 16.43 1.24 -10.27
C THR A 14 15.07 0.98 -9.61
N ALA A 15 14.51 1.95 -8.88
CA ALA A 15 13.20 1.82 -8.26
C ALA A 15 12.07 1.63 -9.30
N LEU A 16 12.19 2.27 -10.47
CA LEU A 16 11.23 2.10 -11.57
C LEU A 16 11.18 0.64 -12.05
N TRP A 17 12.34 0.04 -12.26
CA TRP A 17 12.46 -1.34 -12.72
C TRP A 17 12.09 -2.35 -11.64
N LEU A 18 12.37 -2.03 -10.37
CA LEU A 18 11.88 -2.83 -9.23
C LEU A 18 10.35 -2.93 -9.27
N ILE A 19 9.65 -1.80 -9.43
CA ILE A 19 8.18 -1.77 -9.47
C ILE A 19 7.67 -2.53 -10.69
N PHE A 20 8.24 -2.28 -11.86
CA PHE A 20 7.82 -2.93 -13.09
C PHE A 20 7.96 -4.45 -12.98
N ALA A 21 9.10 -4.94 -12.49
CA ALA A 21 9.32 -6.37 -12.28
C ALA A 21 8.35 -6.96 -11.24
N ALA A 22 8.07 -6.23 -10.15
CA ALA A 22 7.12 -6.69 -9.14
C ALA A 22 5.66 -6.74 -9.67
N PHE A 23 5.29 -5.93 -10.68
CA PHE A 23 4.00 -6.09 -11.36
C PHE A 23 3.84 -7.46 -12.02
N ALA A 24 4.92 -8.08 -12.52
CA ALA A 24 4.86 -9.44 -13.07
C ALA A 24 4.46 -10.46 -11.99
N LEU A 25 4.97 -10.33 -10.75
CA LEU A 25 4.53 -11.14 -9.63
C LEU A 25 3.04 -10.92 -9.33
N SER A 26 2.57 -9.67 -9.36
CA SER A 26 1.15 -9.35 -9.17
C SER A 26 0.26 -10.03 -10.22
N VAL A 27 0.69 -10.02 -11.50
CA VAL A 27 0.01 -10.72 -12.59
C VAL A 27 -0.03 -12.22 -12.33
N ALA A 28 1.09 -12.80 -11.87
CA ALA A 28 1.19 -14.22 -11.55
C ALA A 28 0.25 -14.62 -10.40
N PHE A 29 0.11 -13.81 -9.34
CA PHE A 29 -0.87 -14.04 -8.28
C PHE A 29 -2.32 -14.06 -8.80
N GLY A 30 -2.67 -13.11 -9.66
CA GLY A 30 -3.99 -13.06 -10.29
C GLY A 30 -4.26 -14.26 -11.20
N LYS A 31 -3.31 -14.59 -12.09
CA LYS A 31 -3.47 -15.64 -13.10
C LYS A 31 -3.50 -17.04 -12.50
N THR A 32 -2.68 -17.32 -11.49
CA THR A 32 -2.62 -18.65 -10.87
C THR A 32 -3.80 -18.95 -9.95
N GLY A 33 -4.46 -17.90 -9.41
CA GLY A 33 -5.48 -18.04 -8.37
C GLY A 33 -4.91 -18.30 -6.97
N LEU A 34 -3.57 -18.23 -6.81
CA LEU A 34 -2.92 -18.47 -5.52
C LEU A 34 -3.45 -17.57 -4.40
N GLY A 35 -3.72 -16.29 -4.70
CA GLY A 35 -4.29 -15.35 -3.74
C GLY A 35 -5.64 -15.81 -3.19
N HIS A 36 -6.52 -16.31 -4.06
CA HIS A 36 -7.82 -16.86 -3.67
C HIS A 36 -7.66 -18.14 -2.84
N ARG A 37 -6.73 -19.03 -3.20
CA ARG A 37 -6.46 -20.24 -2.44
C ARG A 37 -5.96 -19.94 -1.02
N ILE A 38 -5.02 -19.00 -0.89
CA ILE A 38 -4.53 -18.55 0.44
C ILE A 38 -5.72 -18.01 1.25
N ALA A 39 -6.57 -17.20 0.63
CA ALA A 39 -7.76 -16.65 1.29
C ALA A 39 -8.70 -17.73 1.82
N TYR A 40 -9.05 -18.75 1.00
CA TYR A 40 -9.93 -19.82 1.44
C TYR A 40 -9.31 -20.68 2.55
N TYR A 41 -8.00 -20.89 2.56
CA TYR A 41 -7.34 -21.55 3.69
C TYR A 41 -7.43 -20.71 4.96
N LEU A 42 -7.20 -19.40 4.88
CA LEU A 42 -7.35 -18.50 6.03
C LEU A 42 -8.80 -18.41 6.52
N VAL A 43 -9.77 -18.31 5.60
CA VAL A 43 -11.22 -18.34 5.92
C VAL A 43 -11.56 -19.65 6.64
N ARG A 44 -11.12 -20.81 6.12
CA ARG A 44 -11.36 -22.12 6.73
C ARG A 44 -10.80 -22.22 8.14
N ALA A 45 -9.60 -21.65 8.37
CA ALA A 45 -8.92 -21.77 9.65
C ALA A 45 -9.45 -20.79 10.69
N PHE A 46 -9.78 -19.55 10.28
CA PHE A 46 -10.02 -18.45 11.21
C PHE A 46 -11.33 -17.68 11.01
N GLY A 47 -12.09 -17.95 9.92
CA GLY A 47 -13.23 -17.13 9.49
C GLY A 47 -14.57 -17.44 10.14
N SER A 48 -14.63 -18.03 11.34
CA SER A 48 -15.88 -18.51 11.97
C SER A 48 -16.86 -17.43 12.39
N THR A 49 -16.46 -16.17 12.44
CA THR A 49 -17.35 -15.03 12.73
C THR A 49 -17.09 -13.88 11.75
N THR A 50 -18.06 -12.99 11.59
CA THR A 50 -17.93 -11.80 10.73
C THR A 50 -16.74 -10.93 11.13
N LEU A 51 -16.51 -10.73 12.44
CA LEU A 51 -15.31 -9.99 12.91
C LEU A 51 -14.01 -10.70 12.52
N ARG A 52 -13.95 -12.02 12.75
CA ARG A 52 -12.77 -12.82 12.37
C ARG A 52 -12.52 -12.79 10.86
N LEU A 53 -13.56 -12.77 10.04
CA LEU A 53 -13.42 -12.59 8.59
C LEU A 53 -12.79 -11.23 8.24
N GLY A 54 -13.12 -10.17 8.96
CA GLY A 54 -12.46 -8.89 8.80
C GLY A 54 -10.95 -8.98 9.06
N TYR A 55 -10.52 -9.71 10.08
CA TYR A 55 -9.10 -9.98 10.33
C TYR A 55 -8.49 -10.88 9.27
N VAL A 56 -9.19 -11.93 8.84
CA VAL A 56 -8.72 -12.84 7.78
C VAL A 56 -8.40 -12.07 6.51
N THR A 57 -9.28 -11.17 6.08
CA THR A 57 -9.06 -10.37 4.86
C THR A 57 -7.96 -9.33 5.02
N ALA A 58 -7.80 -8.76 6.23
CA ALA A 58 -6.70 -7.87 6.55
C ALA A 58 -5.33 -8.59 6.52
N PHE A 59 -5.25 -9.78 7.12
CA PHE A 59 -4.05 -10.63 7.07
C PHE A 59 -3.74 -11.15 5.67
N LEU A 60 -4.77 -11.51 4.90
CA LEU A 60 -4.58 -11.88 3.51
C LEU A 60 -3.87 -10.77 2.72
N ASP A 61 -4.37 -9.54 2.82
CA ASP A 61 -3.75 -8.40 2.12
C ASP A 61 -2.34 -8.15 2.62
N MET A 62 -2.09 -8.28 3.93
CA MET A 62 -0.75 -8.16 4.52
C MET A 62 0.22 -9.21 3.95
N ILE A 63 -0.18 -10.48 3.87
CA ILE A 63 0.65 -11.59 3.35
C ILE A 63 1.00 -11.36 1.88
N LEU A 64 0.06 -10.83 1.09
CA LEU A 64 0.27 -10.57 -0.33
C LEU A 64 1.07 -9.30 -0.60
N SER A 65 1.10 -8.35 0.35
CA SER A 65 1.62 -7.00 0.14
C SER A 65 3.11 -6.91 -0.21
N PRO A 66 4.04 -7.74 0.30
CA PRO A 66 5.46 -7.62 -0.04
C PRO A 66 5.76 -7.95 -1.52
N ALA A 67 4.98 -8.88 -2.11
CA ALA A 67 5.20 -9.36 -3.46
C ALA A 67 4.23 -8.77 -4.52
N THR A 68 3.33 -7.84 -4.11
CA THR A 68 2.30 -7.29 -5.01
C THR A 68 2.25 -5.76 -4.89
N PRO A 69 2.93 -5.02 -5.78
CA PRO A 69 3.05 -3.55 -5.69
C PRO A 69 1.80 -2.79 -6.11
N SER A 70 0.70 -3.47 -6.30
CA SER A 70 -0.59 -2.89 -6.65
C SER A 70 -1.62 -3.17 -5.57
N ASN A 71 -1.91 -2.17 -4.74
CA ASN A 71 -3.01 -2.24 -3.78
C ASN A 71 -4.37 -2.44 -4.47
N THR A 72 -4.54 -1.98 -5.71
CA THR A 72 -5.74 -2.25 -6.51
C THR A 72 -5.86 -3.73 -6.85
N ALA A 73 -4.76 -4.36 -7.28
CA ALA A 73 -4.78 -5.79 -7.59
C ALA A 73 -5.08 -6.65 -6.35
N ARG A 74 -4.55 -6.28 -5.18
CA ARG A 74 -4.86 -6.97 -3.93
C ARG A 74 -6.29 -6.71 -3.47
N ALA A 75 -6.64 -5.44 -3.22
CA ALA A 75 -7.93 -5.08 -2.63
C ALA A 75 -9.11 -5.38 -3.57
N ALA A 76 -9.04 -4.94 -4.83
CA ALA A 76 -10.13 -5.10 -5.78
C ALA A 76 -10.08 -6.41 -6.57
N GLY A 77 -8.87 -6.97 -6.81
CA GLY A 77 -8.71 -8.19 -7.60
C GLY A 77 -8.75 -9.49 -6.79
N ILE A 78 -8.43 -9.45 -5.49
CA ILE A 78 -8.38 -10.66 -4.65
C ILE A 78 -9.32 -10.54 -3.45
N VAL A 79 -9.15 -9.52 -2.61
CA VAL A 79 -9.90 -9.40 -1.34
C VAL A 79 -11.38 -9.11 -1.59
N TYR A 80 -11.69 -8.20 -2.49
CA TYR A 80 -13.07 -7.80 -2.78
C TYR A 80 -13.94 -8.93 -3.32
N PRO A 81 -13.55 -9.73 -4.34
CA PRO A 81 -14.37 -10.85 -4.81
C PRO A 81 -14.66 -11.88 -3.71
N ILE A 82 -13.68 -12.13 -2.82
CA ILE A 82 -13.84 -13.06 -1.70
C ILE A 82 -14.85 -12.51 -0.69
N ASN A 83 -14.70 -11.24 -0.30
CA ASN A 83 -15.63 -10.58 0.63
C ASN A 83 -17.04 -10.54 0.06
N LEU A 84 -17.18 -10.32 -1.26
CA LEU A 84 -18.46 -10.32 -1.95
C LEU A 84 -19.10 -11.70 -1.92
N SER A 85 -18.36 -12.74 -2.29
CA SER A 85 -18.82 -14.14 -2.24
C SER A 85 -19.26 -14.56 -0.83
N ILE A 86 -18.51 -14.17 0.20
CA ILE A 86 -18.89 -14.44 1.60
C ILE A 86 -20.16 -13.67 1.98
N ALA A 87 -20.28 -12.41 1.61
CA ALA A 87 -21.46 -11.59 1.87
C ALA A 87 -22.71 -12.22 1.23
N GLU A 88 -22.63 -12.63 -0.04
CA GLU A 88 -23.72 -13.28 -0.77
C GLU A 88 -24.10 -14.63 -0.14
N ALA A 89 -23.11 -15.44 0.28
CA ALA A 89 -23.35 -16.73 0.94
C ALA A 89 -24.15 -16.62 2.26
N VAL A 90 -24.06 -15.49 2.94
CA VAL A 90 -24.86 -15.20 4.16
C VAL A 90 -26.12 -14.37 3.86
N GLY A 91 -26.49 -14.20 2.59
CA GLY A 91 -27.66 -13.44 2.16
C GLY A 91 -27.55 -11.95 2.43
N SER A 92 -26.34 -11.39 2.39
CA SER A 92 -26.08 -9.96 2.45
C SER A 92 -25.90 -9.41 1.05
N TYR A 93 -26.80 -8.54 0.62
CA TYR A 93 -26.83 -7.89 -0.69
C TYR A 93 -26.93 -6.36 -0.52
N PRO A 94 -26.63 -5.57 -1.56
CA PRO A 94 -26.80 -4.12 -1.53
C PRO A 94 -28.23 -3.71 -1.11
N GLY A 95 -28.35 -2.61 -0.39
CA GLY A 95 -29.62 -2.12 0.12
C GLY A 95 -29.96 -2.66 1.50
N GLU A 96 -31.19 -3.16 1.72
CA GLU A 96 -31.70 -3.50 3.06
C GLU A 96 -30.89 -4.56 3.81
N THR A 97 -30.26 -5.51 3.08
CA THR A 97 -29.51 -6.60 3.72
C THR A 97 -28.00 -6.32 3.79
N ALA A 98 -27.53 -5.17 3.31
CA ALA A 98 -26.10 -4.84 3.27
C ALA A 98 -25.43 -4.95 4.66
N LYS A 99 -26.13 -4.54 5.71
CA LYS A 99 -25.63 -4.62 7.11
C LYS A 99 -25.64 -6.02 7.72
N LYS A 100 -26.07 -7.06 7.01
CA LYS A 100 -25.87 -8.43 7.51
C LYS A 100 -24.39 -8.76 7.69
N ALA A 101 -23.57 -8.51 6.65
CA ALA A 101 -22.12 -8.68 6.71
C ALA A 101 -21.38 -7.86 5.65
N GLY A 102 -21.99 -7.65 4.46
CA GLY A 102 -21.33 -7.12 3.27
C GLY A 102 -20.81 -5.71 3.46
N ALA A 103 -21.58 -4.79 4.03
CA ALA A 103 -21.16 -3.42 4.29
C ALA A 103 -19.85 -3.38 5.08
N TYR A 104 -19.77 -4.19 6.15
CA TYR A 104 -18.56 -4.31 6.95
C TYR A 104 -17.39 -4.95 6.19
N LEU A 105 -17.59 -6.10 5.56
CA LEU A 105 -16.52 -6.87 4.93
C LEU A 105 -15.87 -6.12 3.76
N LEU A 106 -16.70 -5.50 2.90
CA LEU A 106 -16.20 -4.78 1.73
C LEU A 106 -15.41 -3.54 2.14
N GLN A 107 -15.97 -2.74 3.04
CA GLN A 107 -15.34 -1.53 3.57
C GLN A 107 -14.05 -1.86 4.32
N ASN A 108 -14.06 -2.90 5.18
CA ASN A 108 -12.88 -3.36 5.91
C ASN A 108 -11.74 -3.77 4.97
N GLY A 109 -12.01 -4.49 3.89
CA GLY A 109 -11.01 -4.86 2.89
C GLY A 109 -10.29 -3.64 2.31
N TYR A 110 -11.01 -2.55 2.03
CA TYR A 110 -10.42 -1.31 1.57
C TYR A 110 -9.53 -0.65 2.63
N PHE A 111 -10.03 -0.47 3.85
CA PHE A 111 -9.28 0.23 4.90
C PHE A 111 -8.06 -0.57 5.37
N ALA A 112 -8.17 -1.89 5.46
CA ALA A 112 -7.02 -2.76 5.73
C ALA A 112 -5.92 -2.60 4.68
N THR A 113 -6.29 -2.57 3.38
CA THR A 113 -5.33 -2.33 2.30
C THR A 113 -4.64 -0.96 2.43
N LYS A 114 -5.30 0.07 2.94
CA LYS A 114 -4.66 1.37 3.17
C LYS A 114 -3.56 1.31 4.23
N VAL A 115 -3.68 0.41 5.19
CA VAL A 115 -2.64 0.16 6.20
C VAL A 115 -1.54 -0.74 5.64
N THR A 116 -1.88 -1.89 5.04
CA THR A 116 -0.87 -2.82 4.51
C THR A 116 -0.05 -2.24 3.36
N SER A 117 -0.56 -1.22 2.68
CA SER A 117 0.11 -0.56 1.55
C SER A 117 1.40 0.17 1.94
N PHE A 118 1.62 0.51 3.21
CA PHE A 118 2.88 1.11 3.63
C PHE A 118 3.82 0.17 4.41
N PHE A 119 3.43 -1.07 4.69
CA PHE A 119 4.27 -2.03 5.43
C PHE A 119 5.60 -2.32 4.75
N PHE A 120 5.58 -2.46 3.44
CA PHE A 120 6.74 -2.78 2.63
C PHE A 120 6.92 -1.73 1.53
N ALA A 121 8.15 -1.42 1.20
CA ALA A 121 8.45 -0.49 0.11
C ALA A 121 7.79 -0.92 -1.21
N THR A 122 7.71 -2.23 -1.44
CA THR A 122 7.07 -2.86 -2.61
C THR A 122 5.55 -3.01 -2.51
N ALA A 123 4.90 -2.64 -1.39
CA ALA A 123 3.47 -2.90 -1.21
C ALA A 123 2.55 -1.99 -2.06
N MET A 124 3.04 -0.83 -2.49
CA MET A 124 2.41 0.00 -3.54
C MET A 124 3.45 0.82 -4.29
N ALA A 125 3.24 1.01 -5.58
CA ALA A 125 4.17 1.76 -6.44
C ALA A 125 4.53 3.16 -5.90
N PRO A 126 3.60 3.98 -5.38
CA PRO A 126 3.91 5.29 -4.82
C PRO A 126 4.95 5.31 -3.69
N ASN A 127 5.18 4.21 -2.96
CA ASN A 127 6.17 4.16 -1.88
C ASN A 127 7.59 4.40 -2.38
N LEU A 128 7.96 3.79 -3.51
CA LEU A 128 9.30 3.94 -4.06
C LEU A 128 9.51 5.32 -4.69
N LEU A 129 8.44 5.98 -5.18
CA LEU A 129 8.50 7.39 -5.55
C LEU A 129 8.70 8.28 -4.31
N ALA A 130 8.00 7.98 -3.22
CA ALA A 130 8.19 8.69 -1.96
C ALA A 130 9.63 8.54 -1.45
N LEU A 131 10.18 7.33 -1.51
CA LEU A 131 11.56 7.07 -1.10
C LEU A 131 12.58 7.85 -1.95
N ASP A 132 12.36 7.98 -3.27
CA ASP A 132 13.22 8.80 -4.14
C ASP A 132 13.21 10.28 -3.73
N PHE A 133 12.03 10.86 -3.46
CA PHE A 133 11.93 12.24 -2.96
C PHE A 133 12.54 12.40 -1.55
N ILE A 134 12.26 11.48 -0.64
CA ILE A 134 12.83 11.47 0.70
C ILE A 134 14.37 11.48 0.61
N THR A 135 14.94 10.55 -0.15
CA THR A 135 16.40 10.46 -0.30
C THR A 135 17.00 11.73 -0.89
N LYS A 136 16.37 12.31 -1.93
CA LYS A 136 16.89 13.53 -2.59
C LYS A 136 16.78 14.78 -1.74
N LEU A 137 15.72 14.92 -0.95
CA LEU A 137 15.41 16.17 -0.23
C LEU A 137 15.87 16.15 1.23
N THR A 138 16.05 14.97 1.82
CA THR A 138 16.40 14.84 3.25
C THR A 138 17.71 14.07 3.48
N GLY A 139 18.23 13.36 2.47
CA GLY A 139 19.39 12.48 2.61
C GLY A 139 19.07 11.13 3.28
N VAL A 140 17.85 10.91 3.77
CA VAL A 140 17.44 9.66 4.39
C VAL A 140 17.33 8.55 3.35
N THR A 141 18.07 7.47 3.55
CA THR A 141 18.07 6.28 2.69
C THR A 141 17.55 5.08 3.45
N LEU A 142 16.69 4.29 2.83
CA LEU A 142 16.14 3.08 3.40
C LEU A 142 16.24 1.95 2.37
N ASN A 143 16.84 0.84 2.76
CA ASN A 143 16.69 -0.39 1.99
C ASN A 143 15.33 -1.05 2.29
N TRP A 144 14.98 -2.11 1.54
CA TRP A 144 13.68 -2.76 1.67
C TRP A 144 13.40 -3.29 3.09
N ALA A 145 14.41 -3.91 3.73
CA ALA A 145 14.28 -4.49 5.06
C ALA A 145 14.21 -3.41 6.15
N GLN A 146 14.97 -2.31 6.01
CA GLN A 146 14.88 -1.16 6.91
C GLN A 146 13.50 -0.51 6.83
N TRP A 147 12.94 -0.35 5.62
CA TRP A 147 11.57 0.12 5.47
C TRP A 147 10.59 -0.82 6.18
N ALA A 148 10.68 -2.14 5.93
CA ALA A 148 9.81 -3.12 6.56
C ALA A 148 9.94 -3.09 8.10
N LEU A 149 11.15 -3.02 8.64
CA LEU A 149 11.39 -2.91 10.07
C LEU A 149 10.77 -1.64 10.67
N ALA A 150 10.94 -0.50 10.01
CA ALA A 150 10.40 0.78 10.47
C ALA A 150 8.86 0.79 10.48
N MET A 151 8.23 0.21 9.44
CA MET A 151 6.79 0.35 9.23
C MET A 151 5.96 -0.82 9.76
N PHE A 152 6.55 -2.02 9.96
CA PHE A 152 5.80 -3.22 10.28
C PHE A 152 5.10 -3.13 11.65
N VAL A 153 5.82 -2.79 12.73
CA VAL A 153 5.20 -2.79 14.08
C VAL A 153 4.14 -1.74 14.23
N PRO A 154 4.36 -0.45 13.90
CA PRO A 154 3.29 0.54 13.93
C PRO A 154 2.11 0.15 13.03
N GLY A 155 2.40 -0.28 11.81
CA GLY A 155 1.38 -0.70 10.86
C GLY A 155 0.61 -1.93 11.31
N PHE A 156 1.26 -2.92 11.92
CA PHE A 156 0.59 -4.10 12.45
C PHE A 156 -0.42 -3.76 13.54
N ILE A 157 -0.07 -2.86 14.45
CA ILE A 157 -1.00 -2.39 15.50
C ILE A 157 -2.16 -1.63 14.87
N MET A 158 -1.89 -0.76 13.88
CA MET A 158 -2.95 -0.09 13.11
C MET A 158 -3.87 -1.12 12.43
N LEU A 159 -3.30 -2.14 11.78
CA LEU A 159 -4.04 -3.18 11.08
C LEU A 159 -4.96 -3.97 12.03
N MET A 160 -4.53 -4.19 13.28
CA MET A 160 -5.38 -4.84 14.30
C MET A 160 -6.60 -4.00 14.69
N LEU A 161 -6.51 -2.68 14.62
CA LEU A 161 -7.63 -1.81 14.97
C LEU A 161 -8.63 -1.59 13.83
N ILE A 162 -8.19 -1.68 12.56
CA ILE A 162 -9.07 -1.42 11.41
C ILE A 162 -10.31 -2.32 11.39
N PRO A 163 -10.21 -3.67 11.49
CA PRO A 163 -11.39 -4.52 11.53
C PRO A 163 -12.30 -4.24 12.72
N LEU A 164 -11.72 -3.87 13.86
CA LEU A 164 -12.50 -3.55 15.07
C LEU A 164 -13.28 -2.25 14.89
N ILE A 165 -12.66 -1.19 14.36
CA ILE A 165 -13.31 0.10 14.08
C ILE A 165 -14.51 -0.10 13.14
N GLY A 166 -14.28 -0.78 12.00
CA GLY A 166 -15.34 -1.08 11.04
C GLY A 166 -16.46 -1.91 11.65
N TYR A 167 -16.13 -2.94 12.43
CA TYR A 167 -17.11 -3.80 13.08
C TYR A 167 -17.96 -3.06 14.13
N MET A 168 -17.35 -2.21 14.93
CA MET A 168 -18.05 -1.41 15.94
C MET A 168 -18.98 -0.38 15.30
N TYR A 169 -18.63 0.14 14.15
CA TYR A 169 -19.44 1.13 13.43
C TYR A 169 -20.60 0.47 12.68
N GLU A 170 -20.31 -0.51 11.81
CA GLU A 170 -21.31 -1.15 10.94
C GLU A 170 -22.23 -2.12 11.69
N ARG A 171 -21.75 -2.72 12.79
CA ARG A 171 -22.50 -3.65 13.65
C ARG A 171 -23.22 -4.75 12.86
N PRO A 172 -22.49 -5.60 12.12
CA PRO A 172 -23.12 -6.62 11.28
C PRO A 172 -24.07 -7.51 12.09
N SER A 173 -25.25 -7.77 11.51
CA SER A 173 -26.29 -8.57 12.20
C SER A 173 -25.99 -10.07 12.17
N VAL A 174 -25.33 -10.57 11.14
CA VAL A 174 -24.82 -11.94 11.06
C VAL A 174 -23.50 -12.00 11.79
N LYS A 175 -23.43 -12.79 12.85
CA LYS A 175 -22.21 -12.94 13.65
C LYS A 175 -21.45 -14.21 13.32
N ASP A 176 -22.15 -15.34 13.20
CA ASP A 176 -21.58 -16.63 12.96
C ASP A 176 -21.62 -16.99 11.47
N ILE A 177 -20.53 -17.57 10.97
CA ILE A 177 -20.30 -17.86 9.55
C ILE A 177 -19.93 -19.33 9.42
N ASP A 178 -20.58 -20.04 8.48
CA ASP A 178 -20.15 -21.37 8.08
C ASP A 178 -18.91 -21.28 7.17
N ASN A 179 -17.81 -20.89 7.79
CA ASN A 179 -16.54 -20.68 7.12
C ASN A 179 -15.98 -21.96 6.50
N LYS A 180 -16.30 -23.13 7.05
CA LYS A 180 -15.84 -24.42 6.51
C LYS A 180 -16.51 -24.73 5.19
N LYS A 181 -17.81 -24.51 5.10
CA LYS A 181 -18.57 -24.71 3.85
C LYS A 181 -18.11 -23.73 2.77
N ILE A 182 -18.07 -22.42 3.08
CA ILE A 182 -17.64 -21.40 2.13
C ILE A 182 -16.22 -21.70 1.60
N ALA A 183 -15.30 -22.06 2.49
CA ALA A 183 -13.95 -22.40 2.06
C ALA A 183 -13.87 -23.71 1.28
N ALA A 184 -14.68 -24.73 1.62
CA ALA A 184 -14.71 -25.98 0.88
C ALA A 184 -15.24 -25.75 -0.54
N ASP A 185 -16.33 -25.01 -0.69
CA ASP A 185 -16.92 -24.68 -1.99
C ASP A 185 -15.92 -23.90 -2.86
N GLY A 186 -15.29 -22.86 -2.33
CA GLY A 186 -14.30 -22.06 -3.06
C GLY A 186 -13.01 -22.85 -3.39
N LEU A 187 -12.55 -23.74 -2.52
CA LEU A 187 -11.40 -24.61 -2.82
C LEU A 187 -11.76 -25.70 -3.86
N ALA A 188 -12.99 -26.19 -3.85
CA ALA A 188 -13.48 -27.14 -4.85
C ALA A 188 -13.54 -26.50 -6.25
N GLU A 189 -13.98 -25.24 -6.36
CA GLU A 189 -13.98 -24.47 -7.59
C GLU A 189 -12.56 -24.24 -8.14
N LEU A 190 -11.60 -23.95 -7.28
CA LEU A 190 -10.19 -23.78 -7.67
C LEU A 190 -9.53 -25.12 -8.07
N GLY A 191 -10.06 -26.24 -7.62
CA GLY A 191 -9.50 -27.57 -7.84
C GLY A 191 -8.16 -27.81 -7.11
N PRO A 192 -7.41 -28.86 -7.45
CA PRO A 192 -6.14 -29.17 -6.82
C PRO A 192 -5.08 -28.10 -7.09
N MET A 193 -4.12 -27.98 -6.17
CA MET A 193 -3.02 -27.02 -6.28
C MET A 193 -2.15 -27.31 -7.50
N LYS A 194 -2.07 -26.34 -8.41
CA LYS A 194 -1.34 -26.43 -9.69
C LYS A 194 0.16 -26.23 -9.48
N ALA A 195 0.98 -26.77 -10.40
CA ALA A 195 2.42 -26.57 -10.40
C ALA A 195 2.81 -25.07 -10.48
N SER A 196 2.04 -24.27 -11.22
CA SER A 196 2.23 -22.81 -11.32
C SER A 196 2.04 -22.09 -9.98
N GLU A 197 1.09 -22.54 -9.14
CA GLU A 197 0.91 -21.97 -7.80
C GLU A 197 2.11 -22.30 -6.89
N LYS A 198 2.59 -23.55 -6.91
CA LYS A 198 3.78 -23.98 -6.14
C LYS A 198 5.03 -23.23 -6.59
N GLY A 199 5.22 -23.08 -7.90
CA GLY A 199 6.31 -22.30 -8.48
C GLY A 199 6.27 -20.84 -8.05
N LEU A 200 5.07 -20.22 -8.07
CA LEU A 200 4.91 -18.84 -7.63
C LEU A 200 5.21 -18.65 -6.14
N ILE A 201 4.81 -19.59 -5.28
CA ILE A 201 5.17 -19.56 -3.86
C ILE A 201 6.69 -19.55 -3.70
N ALA A 202 7.39 -20.46 -4.39
CA ALA A 202 8.84 -20.56 -4.31
C ALA A 202 9.51 -19.25 -4.78
N ILE A 203 9.08 -18.70 -5.92
CA ILE A 203 9.61 -17.45 -6.47
C ILE A 203 9.37 -16.29 -5.51
N ALA A 204 8.15 -16.16 -4.96
CA ALA A 204 7.82 -15.08 -4.04
C ALA A 204 8.63 -15.15 -2.74
N LEU A 205 8.80 -16.35 -2.16
CA LEU A 205 9.61 -16.57 -0.96
C LEU A 205 11.08 -16.25 -1.24
N LEU A 206 11.65 -16.71 -2.37
CA LEU A 206 13.02 -16.40 -2.74
C LEU A 206 13.24 -14.89 -2.97
N ALA A 207 12.27 -14.18 -3.55
CA ALA A 207 12.34 -12.74 -3.69
C ALA A 207 12.35 -12.03 -2.32
N ILE A 208 11.47 -12.43 -1.40
CA ILE A 208 11.43 -11.88 -0.04
C ILE A 208 12.76 -12.14 0.67
N VAL A 209 13.29 -13.37 0.62
CA VAL A 209 14.61 -13.70 1.18
C VAL A 209 15.69 -12.82 0.57
N GLY A 210 15.70 -12.67 -0.77
CA GLY A 210 16.66 -11.82 -1.48
C GLY A 210 16.58 -10.33 -1.07
N TRP A 211 15.41 -9.82 -0.71
CA TRP A 211 15.26 -8.45 -0.21
C TRP A 211 15.67 -8.29 1.26
N ILE A 212 15.65 -9.36 2.05
CA ILE A 212 16.08 -9.36 3.46
C ILE A 212 17.59 -9.57 3.59
N LEU A 213 18.22 -10.37 2.74
CA LEU A 213 19.64 -10.73 2.79
C LEU A 213 20.61 -9.53 2.93
N PRO A 214 20.37 -8.35 2.31
CA PRO A 214 21.22 -7.18 2.51
C PRO A 214 21.35 -6.72 3.98
N THR A 215 20.42 -7.11 4.85
CA THR A 215 20.52 -6.83 6.29
C THR A 215 21.63 -7.62 6.98
N PHE A 216 22.12 -8.69 6.34
CA PHE A 216 23.18 -9.59 6.84
C PHE A 216 24.49 -9.44 6.03
N ASP A 217 24.79 -8.23 5.58
CA ASP A 217 25.99 -7.89 4.79
C ASP A 217 26.13 -8.63 3.45
N VAL A 218 25.06 -9.21 2.93
CA VAL A 218 25.02 -9.79 1.58
C VAL A 218 24.69 -8.71 0.56
N THR A 219 25.60 -8.43 -0.35
CA THR A 219 25.43 -7.40 -1.39
C THR A 219 24.46 -7.87 -2.49
N LEU A 220 23.17 -7.72 -2.27
CA LEU A 220 22.12 -7.96 -3.28
C LEU A 220 21.35 -6.67 -3.57
N ASN A 221 21.17 -6.40 -4.85
CA ASN A 221 20.37 -5.27 -5.29
C ASN A 221 18.89 -5.69 -5.37
N ALA A 222 18.00 -4.96 -4.68
CA ALA A 222 16.58 -5.28 -4.63
C ALA A 222 15.92 -5.33 -6.02
N THR A 223 16.36 -4.48 -6.95
CA THR A 223 15.87 -4.47 -8.33
C THR A 223 16.32 -5.72 -9.09
N ALA A 224 17.57 -6.16 -8.90
CA ALA A 224 18.06 -7.39 -9.52
C ALA A 224 17.24 -8.60 -9.04
N VAL A 225 16.98 -8.69 -7.74
CA VAL A 225 16.11 -9.74 -7.17
C VAL A 225 14.72 -9.73 -7.81
N ALA A 226 14.10 -8.56 -7.97
CA ALA A 226 12.78 -8.45 -8.59
C ALA A 226 12.79 -8.86 -10.07
N ILE A 227 13.82 -8.46 -10.83
CA ILE A 227 13.97 -8.83 -12.25
C ILE A 227 14.17 -10.35 -12.37
N VAL A 228 15.01 -10.96 -11.53
CA VAL A 228 15.19 -12.42 -11.51
C VAL A 228 13.87 -13.13 -11.20
N ALA A 229 13.12 -12.64 -10.21
CA ALA A 229 11.80 -13.19 -9.89
C ALA A 229 10.82 -13.06 -11.07
N MET A 230 10.78 -11.91 -11.74
CA MET A 230 10.00 -11.70 -12.97
C MET A 230 10.40 -12.69 -14.07
N LEU A 231 11.69 -12.80 -14.38
CA LEU A 231 12.17 -13.73 -15.39
C LEU A 231 11.85 -15.18 -15.05
N ALA A 232 11.94 -15.56 -13.76
CA ALA A 232 11.55 -16.89 -13.31
C ALA A 232 10.07 -17.18 -13.59
N THR A 233 9.16 -16.20 -13.44
CA THR A 233 7.74 -16.39 -13.78
C THR A 233 7.52 -16.71 -15.26
N PHE A 234 8.34 -16.16 -16.16
CA PHE A 234 8.29 -16.48 -17.59
C PHE A 234 8.93 -17.83 -17.90
N VAL A 235 10.12 -18.09 -17.36
CA VAL A 235 10.86 -19.34 -17.61
C VAL A 235 10.08 -20.57 -17.15
N PHE A 236 9.41 -20.47 -16.00
CA PHE A 236 8.57 -21.53 -15.50
C PHE A 236 7.13 -21.52 -16.07
N GLY A 237 6.84 -20.68 -17.06
CA GLY A 237 5.55 -20.62 -17.75
C GLY A 237 4.37 -20.24 -16.85
N ILE A 238 4.62 -19.55 -15.72
CA ILE A 238 3.56 -19.09 -14.81
C ILE A 238 2.76 -17.98 -15.47
N ILE A 239 3.46 -17.02 -16.09
CA ILE A 239 2.86 -16.01 -16.95
C ILE A 239 3.55 -15.99 -18.31
N THR A 240 2.87 -15.42 -19.30
CA THR A 240 3.40 -15.14 -20.61
C THR A 240 3.75 -13.65 -20.76
N TRP A 241 4.54 -13.34 -21.77
CA TRP A 241 4.82 -11.94 -22.11
C TRP A 241 3.52 -11.16 -22.42
N ASP A 242 2.56 -11.81 -23.09
CA ASP A 242 1.25 -11.22 -23.38
C ASP A 242 0.43 -10.89 -22.11
N ASP A 243 0.57 -11.68 -21.05
CA ASP A 243 -0.09 -11.37 -19.77
C ASP A 243 0.47 -10.06 -19.20
N LEU A 244 1.78 -9.85 -19.25
CA LEU A 244 2.40 -8.61 -18.82
C LEU A 244 2.05 -7.45 -19.74
N LEU A 245 2.03 -7.64 -21.07
CA LEU A 245 1.64 -6.61 -22.04
C LEU A 245 0.21 -6.11 -21.81
N LYS A 246 -0.71 -6.98 -21.45
CA LYS A 246 -2.09 -6.63 -21.14
C LYS A 246 -2.26 -5.90 -19.81
N THR A 247 -1.24 -5.86 -18.98
CA THR A 247 -1.31 -5.23 -17.65
C THR A 247 -1.05 -3.72 -17.75
N LYS A 248 -2.10 -2.97 -18.11
CA LYS A 248 -2.03 -1.51 -18.27
C LYS A 248 -1.38 -0.79 -17.08
N ALA A 249 -1.59 -1.27 -15.85
CA ALA A 249 -1.02 -0.68 -14.65
C ALA A 249 0.51 -0.71 -14.63
N ALA A 250 1.14 -1.80 -15.10
CA ALA A 250 2.59 -1.92 -15.17
C ALA A 250 3.17 -0.91 -16.16
N TRP A 251 2.62 -0.83 -17.37
CA TRP A 251 3.08 0.08 -18.42
C TRP A 251 2.81 1.54 -18.10
N ASN A 252 1.63 1.86 -17.56
CA ASN A 252 1.33 3.21 -17.08
C ASN A 252 2.33 3.63 -15.99
N THR A 253 2.64 2.73 -15.06
CA THR A 253 3.65 3.01 -14.02
C THR A 253 5.02 3.23 -14.66
N LEU A 254 5.46 2.38 -15.58
CA LEU A 254 6.74 2.53 -16.27
C LEU A 254 6.86 3.92 -16.94
N ILE A 255 5.85 4.31 -17.71
CA ILE A 255 5.88 5.56 -18.48
C ILE A 255 5.76 6.79 -17.57
N TRP A 256 4.71 6.85 -16.75
CA TRP A 256 4.46 8.04 -15.93
C TRP A 256 5.47 8.20 -14.81
N PHE A 257 5.83 7.10 -14.15
CA PHE A 257 6.77 7.14 -13.03
C PHE A 257 8.19 7.47 -13.52
N GLY A 258 8.63 6.88 -14.64
CA GLY A 258 9.89 7.24 -15.27
C GLY A 258 9.94 8.72 -15.67
N GLY A 259 8.86 9.25 -16.24
CA GLY A 259 8.73 10.68 -16.55
C GLY A 259 8.80 11.57 -15.31
N ILE A 260 8.09 11.21 -14.23
CA ILE A 260 8.10 11.95 -12.95
C ILE A 260 9.49 11.93 -12.32
N LEU A 261 10.19 10.79 -12.31
CA LEU A 261 11.55 10.69 -11.79
C LEU A 261 12.53 11.53 -12.62
N GLY A 262 12.38 11.54 -13.94
CA GLY A 262 13.16 12.39 -14.85
C GLY A 262 12.91 13.88 -14.56
N LEU A 263 11.65 14.29 -14.42
CA LEU A 263 11.28 15.66 -14.05
C LEU A 263 11.85 16.04 -12.68
N SER A 264 11.69 15.19 -11.67
CA SER A 264 12.27 15.40 -10.34
C SER A 264 13.79 15.62 -10.40
N SER A 265 14.50 14.80 -11.19
CA SER A 265 15.94 14.96 -11.39
C SER A 265 16.29 16.29 -12.07
N ALA A 266 15.50 16.70 -13.05
CA ALA A 266 15.69 17.99 -13.73
C ALA A 266 15.41 19.19 -12.80
N LEU A 267 14.38 19.11 -11.98
CA LEU A 267 14.05 20.13 -10.97
C LEU A 267 15.17 20.25 -9.91
N THR A 268 15.76 19.13 -9.49
CA THR A 268 16.90 19.11 -8.57
C THR A 268 18.12 19.78 -9.21
N LYS A 269 18.47 19.42 -10.45
CA LYS A 269 19.58 20.06 -11.18
C LYS A 269 19.35 21.54 -11.44
N GLY A 270 18.10 21.93 -11.69
CA GLY A 270 17.68 23.34 -11.85
C GLY A 270 17.56 24.12 -10.57
N LYS A 271 17.91 23.50 -9.41
CA LYS A 271 17.83 24.14 -8.08
C LYS A 271 16.42 24.62 -7.71
N PHE A 272 15.39 24.01 -8.32
CA PHE A 272 13.99 24.35 -8.03
C PHE A 272 13.64 24.09 -6.57
N PHE A 273 14.07 22.98 -6.00
CA PHE A 273 13.77 22.64 -4.62
C PHE A 273 14.50 23.57 -3.63
N GLU A 274 15.70 24.02 -3.94
CA GLU A 274 16.41 25.04 -3.15
C GLU A 274 15.66 26.38 -3.20
N TRP A 275 15.22 26.80 -4.39
CA TRP A 275 14.41 28.01 -4.55
C TRP A 275 13.07 27.88 -3.80
N LEU A 276 12.39 26.75 -3.92
CA LEU A 276 11.12 26.50 -3.24
C LEU A 276 11.30 26.51 -1.73
N ALA A 277 12.37 25.90 -1.20
CA ALA A 277 12.71 25.93 0.22
C ALA A 277 12.84 27.35 0.74
N LYS A 278 13.62 28.19 0.04
CA LYS A 278 13.81 29.61 0.40
C LYS A 278 12.52 30.42 0.29
N TYR A 279 11.72 30.17 -0.73
CA TYR A 279 10.42 30.82 -0.91
C TYR A 279 9.47 30.49 0.24
N LEU A 280 9.35 29.21 0.60
CA LEU A 280 8.50 28.74 1.69
C LEU A 280 8.99 29.26 3.05
N GLU A 281 10.29 29.27 3.32
CA GLU A 281 10.89 29.85 4.52
C GLU A 281 10.52 31.33 4.69
N THR A 282 10.57 32.08 3.59
CA THR A 282 10.30 33.54 3.63
C THR A 282 8.81 33.86 3.80
N HIS A 283 7.91 33.03 3.20
CA HIS A 283 6.48 33.34 3.12
C HIS A 283 5.59 32.50 4.04
N MET A 284 6.10 31.39 4.56
CA MET A 284 5.33 30.43 5.38
C MET A 284 6.03 30.13 6.72
N ASN A 285 6.54 31.17 7.36
CA ASN A 285 7.06 31.00 8.72
C ASN A 285 5.90 31.00 9.72
N PHE A 286 5.56 29.79 10.21
CA PHE A 286 4.47 29.61 11.18
C PHE A 286 4.88 29.91 12.62
N GLY A 287 6.17 30.16 12.91
CA GLY A 287 6.67 30.39 14.29
C GLY A 287 6.44 29.17 15.22
N LEU A 288 6.23 27.99 14.66
CA LEU A 288 6.01 26.76 15.40
C LEU A 288 7.35 26.07 15.73
N ASP A 289 7.42 25.42 16.88
CA ASP A 289 8.52 24.51 17.16
C ASP A 289 8.47 23.28 16.23
N PRO A 290 9.60 22.54 16.05
CA PRO A 290 9.67 21.43 15.11
C PRO A 290 8.61 20.35 15.32
N PHE A 291 8.24 20.03 16.56
CA PHE A 291 7.26 19.01 16.86
C PHE A 291 5.83 19.44 16.49
N MET A 292 5.47 20.70 16.78
CA MET A 292 4.18 21.25 16.37
C MET A 292 4.07 21.39 14.85
N MET A 293 5.19 21.71 14.18
CA MET A 293 5.24 21.75 12.71
C MET A 293 5.02 20.33 12.12
N LEU A 294 5.62 19.31 12.70
CA LEU A 294 5.39 17.93 12.30
C LEU A 294 3.90 17.54 12.43
N ILE A 295 3.26 17.90 13.56
CA ILE A 295 1.82 17.64 13.77
C ILE A 295 0.99 18.36 12.70
N LEU A 296 1.27 19.64 12.45
CA LEU A 296 0.56 20.43 11.44
C LEU A 296 0.71 19.79 10.04
N ILE A 297 1.94 19.45 9.63
CA ILE A 297 2.21 18.81 8.34
C ILE A 297 1.47 17.48 8.24
N SER A 298 1.47 16.67 9.28
CA SER A 298 0.82 15.36 9.24
C SER A 298 -0.70 15.46 9.14
N ILE A 299 -1.33 16.39 9.84
CA ILE A 299 -2.77 16.66 9.73
C ILE A 299 -3.12 17.18 8.33
N VAL A 300 -2.37 18.17 7.85
CA VAL A 300 -2.57 18.77 6.52
C VAL A 300 -2.35 17.70 5.44
N SER A 301 -1.36 16.81 5.59
CA SER A 301 -1.09 15.75 4.63
C SER A 301 -2.27 14.77 4.49
N VAL A 302 -2.95 14.46 5.58
CA VAL A 302 -4.18 13.63 5.56
C VAL A 302 -5.35 14.43 4.96
N ALA A 303 -5.54 15.68 5.34
CA ALA A 303 -6.65 16.51 4.85
C ALA A 303 -6.57 16.77 3.34
N VAL A 304 -5.39 17.08 2.83
CA VAL A 304 -5.15 17.35 1.40
C VAL A 304 -5.41 16.11 0.53
N ARG A 305 -5.33 14.90 1.09
CA ARG A 305 -5.71 13.67 0.38
C ARG A 305 -7.14 13.69 -0.17
N TYR A 306 -8.01 14.50 0.42
CA TYR A 306 -9.37 14.73 -0.09
C TYR A 306 -9.38 15.16 -1.57
N PHE A 307 -8.41 15.93 -2.02
CA PHE A 307 -8.33 16.44 -3.40
C PHE A 307 -7.68 15.46 -4.39
N PHE A 308 -7.21 14.30 -3.93
CA PHE A 308 -6.43 13.39 -4.75
C PHE A 308 -7.05 11.99 -4.79
N ALA A 309 -7.46 11.56 -5.98
CA ALA A 309 -7.88 10.17 -6.25
C ALA A 309 -6.67 9.21 -6.48
N SER A 310 -5.48 9.74 -6.74
CA SER A 310 -4.27 8.99 -7.03
C SER A 310 -3.18 9.24 -5.98
N GLY A 311 -2.66 8.16 -5.38
CA GLY A 311 -1.51 8.23 -4.47
C GLY A 311 -0.23 8.73 -5.15
N THR A 312 0.00 8.36 -6.42
CA THR A 312 1.14 8.84 -7.19
C THR A 312 1.05 10.35 -7.45
N ALA A 313 -0.12 10.84 -7.86
CA ALA A 313 -0.32 12.26 -8.09
C ALA A 313 -0.13 13.08 -6.79
N TYR A 314 -0.66 12.57 -5.67
CA TYR A 314 -0.48 13.21 -4.36
C TYR A 314 1.01 13.28 -3.97
N ILE A 315 1.74 12.17 -4.05
CA ILE A 315 3.18 12.14 -3.71
C ILE A 315 3.95 13.10 -4.60
N SER A 316 3.69 13.09 -5.91
CA SER A 316 4.42 13.96 -6.85
C SER A 316 4.20 15.45 -6.58
N ALA A 317 2.99 15.84 -6.14
CA ALA A 317 2.65 17.24 -5.92
C ALA A 317 2.96 17.73 -4.50
N MET A 318 2.65 16.92 -3.49
CA MET A 318 2.60 17.39 -2.11
C MET A 318 3.80 16.95 -1.26
N LEU A 319 4.36 15.75 -1.51
CA LEU A 319 5.42 15.22 -0.66
C LEU A 319 6.67 16.10 -0.66
N PRO A 320 7.19 16.63 -1.80
CA PRO A 320 8.33 17.54 -1.78
C PRO A 320 8.06 18.79 -0.94
N VAL A 321 6.86 19.35 -1.01
CA VAL A 321 6.47 20.54 -0.24
C VAL A 321 6.50 20.25 1.26
N PHE A 322 5.92 19.14 1.69
CA PHE A 322 5.91 18.75 3.11
C PHE A 322 7.30 18.44 3.64
N LEU A 323 8.14 17.76 2.86
CA LEU A 323 9.53 17.48 3.24
C LEU A 323 10.32 18.77 3.43
N ILE A 324 10.22 19.69 2.48
CA ILE A 324 10.94 20.98 2.54
C ILE A 324 10.44 21.80 3.73
N LEU A 325 9.14 21.94 3.92
CA LEU A 325 8.57 22.68 5.05
C LEU A 325 9.02 22.12 6.39
N GLY A 326 8.99 20.80 6.55
CA GLY A 326 9.38 20.15 7.79
C GLY A 326 10.87 20.28 8.08
N VAL A 327 11.72 20.03 7.09
CA VAL A 327 13.19 20.17 7.25
C VAL A 327 13.57 21.63 7.56
N ASN A 328 12.99 22.61 6.86
CA ASN A 328 13.25 24.03 7.13
C ASN A 328 12.80 24.44 8.54
N ALA A 329 11.74 23.83 9.06
CA ALA A 329 11.28 24.07 10.44
C ALA A 329 12.08 23.29 11.50
N GLY A 330 13.15 22.58 11.11
CA GLY A 330 14.01 21.83 12.03
C GLY A 330 13.44 20.47 12.48
N VAL A 331 12.43 19.93 11.78
CA VAL A 331 11.92 18.59 12.05
C VAL A 331 12.99 17.57 11.67
N ASP A 332 13.21 16.56 12.52
CA ASP A 332 14.10 15.45 12.16
C ASP A 332 13.69 14.79 10.84
N PRO A 333 14.60 14.69 9.85
CA PRO A 333 14.28 14.21 8.51
C PRO A 333 13.75 12.77 8.49
N THR A 334 14.24 11.89 9.35
CA THR A 334 13.83 10.49 9.43
C THR A 334 12.42 10.38 9.99
N LEU A 335 12.16 11.12 11.07
CA LEU A 335 10.83 11.17 11.69
C LEU A 335 9.80 11.71 10.70
N LEU A 336 10.13 12.82 10.02
CA LEU A 336 9.27 13.42 9.00
C LEU A 336 8.95 12.41 7.86
N ALA A 337 9.98 11.72 7.37
CA ALA A 337 9.83 10.73 6.31
C ALA A 337 8.89 9.60 6.75
N PHE A 338 9.07 9.04 7.95
CA PHE A 338 8.27 7.92 8.44
C PHE A 338 6.80 8.30 8.66
N ILE A 339 6.54 9.47 9.22
CA ILE A 339 5.18 10.00 9.34
C ILE A 339 4.54 10.17 7.96
N LEU A 340 5.23 10.77 7.00
CA LEU A 340 4.70 11.03 5.66
C LEU A 340 4.49 9.76 4.83
N ILE A 341 5.32 8.72 5.01
CA ILE A 341 5.09 7.40 4.42
C ILE A 341 3.73 6.84 4.89
N GLY A 342 3.45 6.90 6.18
CA GLY A 342 2.17 6.45 6.73
C GLY A 342 0.99 7.28 6.21
N THR A 343 1.03 8.62 6.36
CA THR A 343 -0.07 9.52 5.97
C THR A 343 -0.38 9.45 4.48
N ASN A 344 0.62 9.24 3.61
CA ASN A 344 0.41 9.01 2.20
C ASN A 344 -0.53 7.81 1.93
N SER A 345 -0.44 6.77 2.71
CA SER A 345 -1.26 5.57 2.54
C SER A 345 -2.61 5.69 3.23
N TYR A 346 -2.64 5.75 4.57
CA TYR A 346 -3.91 5.74 5.32
C TYR A 346 -4.72 7.03 5.16
N GLY A 347 -4.11 8.17 4.81
CA GLY A 347 -4.85 9.38 4.44
C GLY A 347 -5.81 9.19 3.27
N GLY A 348 -5.52 8.25 2.36
CA GLY A 348 -6.46 7.86 1.30
C GLY A 348 -7.69 7.10 1.77
N SER A 349 -7.83 6.79 3.07
CA SER A 349 -9.05 6.18 3.64
C SER A 349 -10.20 7.18 3.77
N VAL A 350 -9.92 8.48 3.87
CA VAL A 350 -10.91 9.53 4.16
C VAL A 350 -12.06 9.54 3.14
N THR A 351 -11.79 9.22 1.87
CA THR A 351 -12.81 9.21 0.81
C THR A 351 -12.85 7.87 0.09
N HIS A 352 -14.03 7.55 -0.50
CA HIS A 352 -14.21 6.35 -1.31
C HIS A 352 -13.39 6.37 -2.62
N TYR A 353 -12.92 7.54 -3.03
CA TYR A 353 -12.08 7.71 -4.22
C TYR A 353 -10.59 8.00 -3.89
N GLY A 354 -10.19 8.04 -2.63
CA GLY A 354 -8.84 8.39 -2.20
C GLY A 354 -7.74 7.40 -2.64
N ALA A 355 -8.11 6.29 -3.27
CA ALA A 355 -7.20 5.36 -3.96
C ALA A 355 -7.99 4.55 -5.00
N ALA A 356 -7.28 4.06 -6.02
CA ALA A 356 -7.87 3.37 -7.16
C ALA A 356 -8.81 2.17 -6.84
N PRO A 357 -8.59 1.34 -5.81
CA PRO A 357 -9.53 0.27 -5.47
C PRO A 357 -10.84 0.78 -4.85
N GLY A 358 -10.85 1.98 -4.28
CA GLY A 358 -12.01 2.52 -3.57
C GLY A 358 -13.27 2.61 -4.43
N PRO A 359 -13.26 3.29 -5.59
CA PRO A 359 -14.43 3.37 -6.48
C PRO A 359 -14.94 1.99 -6.91
N ILE A 360 -14.05 1.02 -7.14
CA ILE A 360 -14.43 -0.34 -7.55
C ILE A 360 -15.23 -1.01 -6.44
N ILE A 361 -14.72 -0.98 -5.20
CA ILE A 361 -15.37 -1.63 -4.05
C ILE A 361 -16.65 -0.88 -3.67
N PHE A 362 -16.61 0.45 -3.68
CA PHE A 362 -17.76 1.29 -3.34
C PHE A 362 -18.91 1.13 -4.33
N SER A 363 -18.61 0.93 -5.63
CA SER A 363 -19.64 0.72 -6.68
C SER A 363 -20.48 -0.54 -6.49
N ALA A 364 -20.06 -1.47 -5.61
CA ALA A 364 -20.86 -2.62 -5.24
C ALA A 364 -22.16 -2.26 -4.47
N GLY A 365 -22.31 -1.01 -4.00
CA GLY A 365 -23.55 -0.48 -3.43
C GLY A 365 -23.89 -0.94 -2.01
N TYR A 366 -22.95 -1.55 -1.29
CA TYR A 366 -23.17 -1.98 0.11
C TYR A 366 -23.07 -0.85 1.12
N ASN A 367 -22.31 0.21 0.82
CA ASN A 367 -22.06 1.32 1.72
C ASN A 367 -22.55 2.63 1.10
N ASN A 368 -23.03 3.54 1.93
CA ASN A 368 -23.27 4.91 1.54
C ASN A 368 -22.03 5.81 1.77
N VAL A 369 -22.02 6.98 1.15
CA VAL A 369 -20.89 7.93 1.25
C VAL A 369 -20.62 8.35 2.68
N LYS A 370 -21.66 8.63 3.47
CA LYS A 370 -21.53 9.08 4.86
C LYS A 370 -20.83 8.04 5.74
N ASP A 371 -21.30 6.79 5.69
CA ASP A 371 -20.74 5.71 6.52
C ASP A 371 -19.29 5.43 6.12
N TRP A 372 -19.00 5.38 4.79
CA TRP A 372 -17.65 5.18 4.30
C TRP A 372 -16.67 6.26 4.76
N TRP A 373 -17.07 7.53 4.59
CA TRP A 373 -16.21 8.65 4.97
C TRP A 373 -16.02 8.75 6.48
N THR A 374 -17.06 8.45 7.26
CA THR A 374 -16.98 8.46 8.73
C THR A 374 -15.98 7.40 9.22
N VAL A 375 -16.11 6.16 8.78
CA VAL A 375 -15.17 5.08 9.18
C VAL A 375 -13.78 5.35 8.63
N GLY A 376 -13.67 5.88 7.41
CA GLY A 376 -12.41 6.26 6.78
C GLY A 376 -11.68 7.35 7.55
N LEU A 377 -12.40 8.40 7.99
CA LEU A 377 -11.83 9.48 8.79
C LEU A 377 -11.38 8.97 10.16
N ILE A 378 -12.23 8.20 10.86
CA ILE A 378 -11.86 7.59 12.15
C ILE A 378 -10.60 6.73 11.98
N SER A 379 -10.56 5.88 10.96
CA SER A 379 -9.40 5.02 10.68
C SER A 379 -8.14 5.83 10.42
N ALA A 380 -8.22 6.90 9.61
CA ALA A 380 -7.08 7.76 9.32
C ALA A 380 -6.57 8.49 10.57
N LEU A 381 -7.47 9.01 11.41
CA LEU A 381 -7.10 9.69 12.66
C LEU A 381 -6.48 8.73 13.68
N VAL A 382 -7.03 7.53 13.84
CA VAL A 382 -6.45 6.50 14.71
C VAL A 382 -5.05 6.12 14.21
N CYS A 383 -4.87 5.89 12.90
CA CYS A 383 -3.56 5.60 12.33
C CYS A 383 -2.58 6.77 12.55
N LEU A 384 -3.04 8.00 12.39
CA LEU A 384 -2.22 9.18 12.64
C LEU A 384 -1.73 9.24 14.10
N VAL A 385 -2.63 9.05 15.06
CA VAL A 385 -2.28 9.01 16.49
C VAL A 385 -1.30 7.88 16.79
N LEU A 386 -1.52 6.70 16.21
CA LEU A 386 -0.63 5.54 16.41
C LEU A 386 0.76 5.74 15.82
N ASN A 387 0.92 6.52 14.76
CA ASN A 387 2.24 6.90 14.27
C ASN A 387 3.05 7.66 15.35
N TYR A 388 2.40 8.51 16.14
CA TYR A 388 3.05 9.23 17.24
C TYR A 388 3.26 8.34 18.46
N VAL A 389 2.23 7.62 18.89
CA VAL A 389 2.24 6.88 20.17
C VAL A 389 3.03 5.57 20.07
N ILE A 390 3.00 4.92 18.93
CA ILE A 390 3.69 3.62 18.69
C ILE A 390 4.88 3.80 17.75
N GLY A 391 4.71 4.56 16.66
CA GLY A 391 5.74 4.73 15.65
C GLY A 391 6.99 5.39 16.22
N ILE A 392 6.89 6.54 16.87
CA ILE A 392 8.04 7.25 17.43
C ILE A 392 8.81 6.41 18.45
N PRO A 393 8.19 5.78 19.48
CA PRO A 393 8.91 4.88 20.37
C PRO A 393 9.57 3.71 19.64
N TRP A 394 8.89 3.10 18.67
CA TRP A 394 9.45 2.01 17.89
C TRP A 394 10.68 2.41 17.09
N TRP A 395 10.64 3.57 16.42
CA TRP A 395 11.77 4.07 15.64
C TRP A 395 12.98 4.44 16.49
N LYS A 396 12.75 4.90 17.73
CA LYS A 396 13.83 5.10 18.73
C LYS A 396 14.43 3.78 19.20
N ILE A 397 13.61 2.78 19.53
CA ILE A 397 14.06 1.47 19.98
C ILE A 397 14.89 0.75 18.90
N THR A 398 14.50 0.92 17.62
CA THR A 398 15.17 0.29 16.48
C THR A 398 16.39 1.07 15.96
N GLY A 399 16.71 2.21 16.56
CA GLY A 399 17.90 2.99 16.24
C GLY A 399 17.82 3.79 14.93
N PHE A 400 16.60 4.08 14.46
CA PHE A 400 16.40 4.98 13.32
C PHE A 400 16.48 6.46 13.71
N MET A 401 16.31 6.75 15.01
CA MET A 401 16.28 8.10 15.58
C MET A 401 17.07 8.15 16.88
#